data_c70cf1d60098faef6a26ac039e50b64e
#
_entry.id   c70cf1d60098faef6a26ac039e50b64e
#
_cell.length_a   1.000
_cell.length_b   1.000
_cell.length_c   1.000
_cell.angle_alpha   90.00
_cell.angle_beta   90.00
_cell.angle_gamma   90.00
#
_symmetry.space_group_name_H-M   'P 1'
#
loop_
_entity.id
_entity.type
_entity.pdbx_description
1 polymer ?
#
loop_
_entity_poly.entity_id
_entity_poly.type
_entity_poly.pdbx_seq_one_letter_code
_entity_poly.pdbx_strand_id
1 'polypeptide(L)'
;IMAANEGDCVSIAAGAYLGGRKAVVLMQNSGLTNAVSPLTSLNYIFKIPVLGFVSLRGEPGVSDEPQHELMGTITSEMLELMKIKWEYLSTDIKEAEQQLKRANVCIENKETFFFIVKKNSFEPVKLNEQKLVISKNEIKIKKNKEDQSPSRLAALELLNKLKDNNTVLAATTGTTGRELYEIEDAPNNIYMVGSLGCISSLGLGLADVKKDKDIIAIDGDGSLLMRMGSLATNAYYHPKNMLHILLDNNTHDSTGGQATVSHNV
;
A
#
# COMPACT_ATOMS: atom_id res chain seq x y z
N ILE A 1 -5.25 -10.29 3.06
CA ILE A 1 -6.03 -9.16 2.52
C ILE A 1 -5.98 -9.21 0.99
N MET A 2 -7.12 -9.14 0.34
CA MET A 2 -7.23 -8.97 -1.12
C MET A 2 -7.28 -7.47 -1.40
N ALA A 3 -6.28 -6.94 -2.08
CA ALA A 3 -6.23 -5.51 -2.43
C ALA A 3 -6.83 -5.26 -3.83
N ALA A 4 -7.35 -4.08 -4.05
CA ALA A 4 -7.91 -3.68 -5.34
C ALA A 4 -6.84 -3.40 -6.42
N ASN A 5 -5.59 -3.18 -6.00
CA ASN A 5 -4.46 -2.84 -6.87
C ASN A 5 -3.15 -3.37 -6.25
N GLU A 6 -2.18 -3.76 -7.06
CA GLU A 6 -0.92 -4.35 -6.61
C GLU A 6 -0.07 -3.37 -5.80
N GLY A 7 -0.12 -2.08 -6.13
CA GLY A 7 0.55 -1.05 -5.33
C GLY A 7 -0.09 -0.88 -3.94
N ASP A 8 -1.41 -1.05 -3.83
CA ASP A 8 -2.10 -1.08 -2.55
C ASP A 8 -1.70 -2.33 -1.75
N CYS A 9 -1.54 -3.48 -2.43
CA CYS A 9 -1.07 -4.72 -1.82
C CYS A 9 0.30 -4.52 -1.14
N VAL A 10 1.25 -3.90 -1.84
CA VAL A 10 2.59 -3.58 -1.31
C VAL A 10 2.49 -2.61 -0.13
N SER A 11 1.62 -1.61 -0.21
CA SER A 11 1.43 -0.61 0.85
C SER A 11 0.79 -1.19 2.11
N ILE A 12 -0.19 -2.09 1.95
CA ILE A 12 -0.77 -2.88 3.06
C ILE A 12 0.32 -3.72 3.74
N ALA A 13 1.16 -4.41 2.93
CA ALA A 13 2.27 -5.19 3.45
C ALA A 13 3.29 -4.33 4.21
N ALA A 14 3.56 -3.11 3.72
CA ALA A 14 4.42 -2.15 4.41
C ALA A 14 3.83 -1.72 5.76
N GLY A 15 2.53 -1.43 5.82
CA GLY A 15 1.84 -1.12 7.07
C GLY A 15 1.88 -2.28 8.07
N ALA A 16 1.68 -3.51 7.60
CA ALA A 16 1.79 -4.71 8.45
C ALA A 16 3.21 -4.88 9.01
N TYR A 17 4.23 -4.61 8.20
CA TYR A 17 5.63 -4.66 8.65
C TYR A 17 5.93 -3.61 9.73
N LEU A 18 5.48 -2.37 9.54
CA LEU A 18 5.58 -1.31 10.56
C LEU A 18 4.86 -1.70 11.86
N GLY A 19 3.78 -2.48 11.75
CA GLY A 19 3.11 -3.11 12.86
C GLY A 19 3.88 -4.26 13.52
N GLY A 20 5.03 -4.68 12.97
CA GLY A 20 5.88 -5.75 13.51
C GLY A 20 5.59 -7.14 12.95
N ARG A 21 4.88 -7.27 11.82
CA ARG A 21 4.60 -8.56 11.17
C ARG A 21 5.22 -8.63 9.79
N LYS A 22 6.03 -9.67 9.51
CA LYS A 22 6.49 -9.98 8.16
C LYS A 22 5.28 -10.22 7.25
N ALA A 23 5.32 -9.65 6.05
CA ALA A 23 4.23 -9.75 5.10
C ALA A 23 4.70 -10.34 3.76
N VAL A 24 3.78 -11.03 3.09
CA VAL A 24 3.97 -11.60 1.76
C VAL A 24 2.98 -10.96 0.80
N VAL A 25 3.43 -10.60 -0.39
CA VAL A 25 2.58 -10.11 -1.49
C VAL A 25 2.57 -11.11 -2.63
N LEU A 26 1.40 -11.35 -3.19
CA LEU A 26 1.19 -12.25 -4.33
C LEU A 26 0.57 -11.44 -5.45
N MET A 27 1.16 -11.49 -6.65
CA MET A 27 0.65 -10.76 -7.81
C MET A 27 1.02 -11.45 -9.13
N GLN A 28 0.32 -11.09 -10.19
CA GLN A 28 0.74 -11.39 -11.56
C GLN A 28 1.78 -10.36 -12.01
N ASN A 29 2.68 -10.73 -12.92
CA ASN A 29 3.72 -9.82 -13.40
C ASN A 29 3.16 -8.57 -14.11
N SER A 30 2.00 -8.63 -14.73
CA SER A 30 1.32 -7.43 -15.27
C SER A 30 1.04 -6.38 -14.19
N GLY A 31 0.74 -6.83 -12.96
CA GLY A 31 0.52 -5.94 -11.82
C GLY A 31 1.80 -5.39 -11.18
N LEU A 32 2.98 -5.95 -11.52
CA LEU A 32 4.25 -5.43 -11.01
C LEU A 32 4.46 -3.96 -11.38
N THR A 33 3.97 -3.52 -12.54
CA THR A 33 4.01 -2.13 -12.99
C THR A 33 3.26 -1.18 -12.04
N ASN A 34 2.14 -1.61 -11.45
CA ASN A 34 1.37 -0.85 -10.47
C ASN A 34 2.10 -0.76 -9.12
N ALA A 35 2.99 -1.71 -8.83
CA ALA A 35 3.73 -1.80 -7.58
C ALA A 35 5.06 -1.02 -7.61
N VAL A 36 5.52 -0.53 -8.77
CA VAL A 36 6.79 0.19 -8.91
C VAL A 36 6.89 1.37 -7.92
N SER A 37 5.87 2.22 -7.87
CA SER A 37 5.87 3.40 -7.00
C SER A 37 6.05 3.04 -5.52
N PRO A 38 5.23 2.21 -4.88
CA PRO A 38 5.44 1.86 -3.47
C PRO A 38 6.71 1.04 -3.24
N LEU A 39 7.14 0.17 -4.13
CA LEU A 39 8.41 -0.55 -3.98
C LEU A 39 9.62 0.39 -3.96
N THR A 40 9.62 1.43 -4.78
CA THR A 40 10.76 2.35 -4.94
C THR A 40 10.70 3.55 -4.00
N SER A 41 9.54 4.12 -3.71
CA SER A 41 9.39 5.36 -2.96
C SER A 41 8.80 5.19 -1.55
N LEU A 42 8.37 3.97 -1.17
CA LEU A 42 8.00 3.60 0.19
C LEU A 42 8.96 2.54 0.73
N ASN A 43 8.92 1.32 0.19
CA ASN A 43 9.70 0.19 0.72
C ASN A 43 11.21 0.46 0.70
N TYR A 44 11.75 0.90 -0.44
CA TYR A 44 13.18 1.16 -0.59
C TYR A 44 13.68 2.28 0.35
N ILE A 45 12.94 3.40 0.41
CA ILE A 45 13.34 4.58 1.18
C ILE A 45 13.29 4.31 2.70
N PHE A 46 12.20 3.70 3.18
CA PHE A 46 12.01 3.42 4.61
C PHE A 46 12.64 2.11 5.07
N LYS A 47 13.33 1.37 4.16
CA LYS A 47 13.90 0.05 4.44
C LYS A 47 12.86 -0.93 4.99
N ILE A 48 11.67 -0.90 4.41
CA ILE A 48 10.56 -1.81 4.72
C ILE A 48 10.65 -2.99 3.75
N PRO A 49 11.10 -4.18 4.18
CA PRO A 49 11.18 -5.33 3.30
C PRO A 49 9.82 -5.95 3.06
N VAL A 50 9.65 -6.56 1.90
CA VAL A 50 8.50 -7.41 1.59
C VAL A 50 8.96 -8.64 0.83
N LEU A 51 8.40 -9.80 1.14
CA LEU A 51 8.56 -11.01 0.34
C LEU A 51 7.48 -11.03 -0.72
N GLY A 52 7.88 -11.01 -1.99
CA GLY A 52 6.96 -11.04 -3.13
C GLY A 52 6.99 -12.36 -3.88
N PHE A 53 5.83 -12.78 -4.38
CA PHE A 53 5.70 -13.84 -5.39
C PHE A 53 5.00 -13.23 -6.59
N VAL A 54 5.67 -13.23 -7.73
CA VAL A 54 5.15 -12.70 -8.98
C VAL A 54 5.03 -13.83 -10.00
N SER A 55 3.80 -14.13 -10.43
CA SER A 55 3.59 -15.17 -11.44
C SER A 55 4.03 -14.67 -12.81
N LEU A 56 4.82 -15.48 -13.52
CA LEU A 56 5.34 -15.15 -14.84
C LEU A 56 4.30 -15.53 -15.91
N ARG A 57 3.66 -14.52 -16.48
CA ARG A 57 2.85 -14.62 -17.70
C ARG A 57 3.68 -14.12 -18.89
N GLY A 58 3.42 -14.70 -20.07
CA GLY A 58 4.13 -14.33 -21.29
C GLY A 58 5.58 -14.83 -21.36
N GLU A 59 5.94 -15.89 -20.65
CA GLU A 59 7.28 -16.50 -20.75
C GLU A 59 7.57 -16.92 -22.20
N PRO A 60 8.73 -16.52 -22.79
CA PRO A 60 9.07 -16.89 -24.15
C PRO A 60 9.03 -18.41 -24.38
N GLY A 61 8.37 -18.82 -25.46
CA GLY A 61 8.21 -20.24 -25.80
C GLY A 61 7.06 -20.96 -25.06
N VAL A 62 6.37 -20.27 -24.16
CA VAL A 62 5.17 -20.78 -23.48
C VAL A 62 3.93 -20.09 -24.02
N SER A 63 2.93 -20.86 -24.48
CA SER A 63 1.69 -20.26 -24.98
C SER A 63 0.97 -19.46 -23.90
N ASP A 64 0.69 -18.20 -24.21
CA ASP A 64 -0.02 -17.25 -23.36
C ASP A 64 -0.75 -16.19 -24.21
N GLU A 65 -1.49 -15.28 -23.57
CA GLU A 65 -2.20 -14.20 -24.24
C GLU A 65 -1.25 -13.08 -24.70
N PRO A 66 -1.47 -12.47 -25.87
CA PRO A 66 -0.53 -11.51 -26.47
C PRO A 66 -0.17 -10.31 -25.56
N GLN A 67 -1.11 -9.86 -24.73
CA GLN A 67 -0.88 -8.74 -23.81
C GLN A 67 0.16 -9.03 -22.72
N HIS A 68 0.54 -10.28 -22.51
CA HIS A 68 1.56 -10.66 -21.53
C HIS A 68 2.97 -10.76 -22.11
N GLU A 69 3.12 -10.78 -23.46
CA GLU A 69 4.37 -11.05 -24.16
C GLU A 69 5.53 -10.17 -23.64
N LEU A 70 5.34 -8.85 -23.62
CA LEU A 70 6.39 -7.93 -23.16
C LEU A 70 6.73 -8.17 -21.68
N MET A 71 5.71 -8.30 -20.83
CA MET A 71 5.94 -8.52 -19.41
C MET A 71 6.66 -9.82 -19.11
N GLY A 72 6.42 -10.85 -19.93
CA GLY A 72 7.12 -12.12 -19.83
C GLY A 72 8.63 -12.01 -20.04
N THR A 73 9.05 -11.08 -20.87
CA THR A 73 10.48 -10.86 -21.19
C THR A 73 11.18 -9.92 -20.20
N ILE A 74 10.46 -8.91 -19.64
CA ILE A 74 11.09 -7.85 -18.85
C ILE A 74 10.89 -7.97 -17.34
N THR A 75 10.16 -8.98 -16.84
CA THR A 75 9.83 -9.08 -15.41
C THR A 75 11.07 -9.12 -14.51
N SER A 76 12.08 -9.93 -14.86
CA SER A 76 13.35 -10.00 -14.11
C SER A 76 14.13 -8.69 -14.16
N GLU A 77 14.24 -8.11 -15.35
CA GLU A 77 14.92 -6.84 -15.57
C GLU A 77 14.27 -5.69 -14.77
N MET A 78 12.93 -5.68 -14.67
CA MET A 78 12.22 -4.71 -13.84
C MET A 78 12.59 -4.84 -12.36
N LEU A 79 12.67 -6.07 -11.84
CA LEU A 79 13.10 -6.29 -10.45
C LEU A 79 14.54 -5.82 -10.23
N GLU A 80 15.45 -6.14 -11.15
CA GLU A 80 16.84 -5.68 -11.12
C GLU A 80 16.95 -4.15 -11.17
N LEU A 81 16.19 -3.50 -12.06
CA LEU A 81 16.16 -2.04 -12.17
C LEU A 81 15.71 -1.38 -10.86
N MET A 82 14.76 -1.99 -10.16
CA MET A 82 14.31 -1.56 -8.83
C MET A 82 15.28 -1.97 -7.71
N LYS A 83 16.41 -2.64 -8.02
CA LYS A 83 17.38 -3.18 -7.06
C LYS A 83 16.75 -4.19 -6.09
N ILE A 84 15.78 -4.94 -6.56
CA ILE A 84 15.12 -6.00 -5.81
C ILE A 84 15.79 -7.33 -6.15
N LYS A 85 16.23 -8.06 -5.13
CA LYS A 85 16.76 -9.42 -5.28
C LYS A 85 15.65 -10.38 -5.63
N TRP A 86 15.92 -11.32 -6.52
CA TRP A 86 14.92 -12.27 -6.97
C TRP A 86 15.54 -13.62 -7.37
N GLU A 87 14.72 -14.66 -7.35
CA GLU A 87 15.04 -15.98 -7.89
C GLU A 87 13.80 -16.56 -8.59
N TYR A 88 14.01 -17.44 -9.57
CA TYR A 88 12.91 -18.31 -10.02
C TYR A 88 12.61 -19.32 -8.92
N LEU A 89 11.34 -19.44 -8.53
CA LEU A 89 10.93 -20.43 -7.52
C LEU A 89 11.12 -21.84 -8.06
N SER A 90 11.86 -22.66 -7.35
CA SER A 90 12.07 -24.08 -7.69
C SER A 90 10.79 -24.90 -7.49
N THR A 91 10.57 -25.87 -8.35
CA THR A 91 9.55 -26.91 -8.17
C THR A 91 10.03 -28.06 -7.28
N ASP A 92 11.34 -28.20 -7.04
CA ASP A 92 11.86 -29.11 -6.03
C ASP A 92 11.69 -28.51 -4.63
N ILE A 93 10.98 -29.22 -3.76
CA ILE A 93 10.62 -28.72 -2.42
C ILE A 93 11.85 -28.44 -1.55
N LYS A 94 12.91 -29.24 -1.66
CA LYS A 94 14.11 -29.06 -0.86
C LYS A 94 14.87 -27.80 -1.28
N GLU A 95 14.95 -27.56 -2.60
CA GLU A 95 15.55 -26.32 -3.11
C GLU A 95 14.67 -25.11 -2.78
N ALA A 96 13.35 -25.21 -2.91
CA ALA A 96 12.43 -24.12 -2.52
C ALA A 96 12.58 -23.74 -1.04
N GLU A 97 12.77 -24.71 -0.14
CA GLU A 97 13.07 -24.44 1.27
C GLU A 97 14.38 -23.67 1.46
N GLN A 98 15.43 -24.00 0.70
CA GLN A 98 16.70 -23.25 0.76
C GLN A 98 16.55 -21.84 0.19
N GLN A 99 15.79 -21.70 -0.90
CA GLN A 99 15.45 -20.39 -1.48
C GLN A 99 14.70 -19.52 -0.46
N LEU A 100 13.71 -20.08 0.25
CA LEU A 100 12.98 -19.34 1.30
C LEU A 100 13.89 -18.91 2.46
N LYS A 101 14.88 -19.74 2.83
CA LYS A 101 15.87 -19.34 3.84
C LYS A 101 16.70 -18.15 3.35
N ARG A 102 17.17 -18.17 2.09
CA ARG A 102 17.90 -17.04 1.49
C ARG A 102 17.04 -15.76 1.44
N ALA A 103 15.80 -15.90 1.01
CA ALA A 103 14.85 -14.78 1.00
C ALA A 103 14.62 -14.22 2.41
N ASN A 104 14.47 -15.09 3.42
CA ASN A 104 14.27 -14.64 4.80
C ASN A 104 15.50 -13.86 5.32
N VAL A 105 16.73 -14.25 4.96
CA VAL A 105 17.94 -13.47 5.29
C VAL A 105 17.86 -12.07 4.67
N CYS A 106 17.40 -11.92 3.42
CA CYS A 106 17.20 -10.60 2.83
C CYS A 106 16.17 -9.78 3.62
N ILE A 107 15.04 -10.38 3.99
CA ILE A 107 14.00 -9.70 4.78
C ILE A 107 14.54 -9.24 6.15
N GLU A 108 15.34 -10.05 6.81
CA GLU A 108 15.99 -9.69 8.09
C GLU A 108 17.00 -8.54 7.93
N ASN A 109 17.65 -8.46 6.77
CA ASN A 109 18.53 -7.36 6.39
C ASN A 109 17.76 -6.12 5.87
N LYS A 110 16.42 -6.10 5.99
CA LYS A 110 15.54 -5.02 5.51
C LYS A 110 15.61 -4.82 3.98
N GLU A 111 15.83 -5.90 3.25
CA GLU A 111 15.85 -5.93 1.80
C GLU A 111 14.62 -6.67 1.26
N THR A 112 13.96 -6.08 0.28
CA THR A 112 12.86 -6.73 -0.45
C THR A 112 13.38 -7.88 -1.32
N PHE A 113 12.63 -8.97 -1.36
CA PHE A 113 12.95 -10.14 -2.18
C PHE A 113 11.72 -10.64 -2.91
N PHE A 114 11.89 -11.03 -4.19
CA PHE A 114 10.80 -11.58 -5.00
C PHE A 114 11.15 -12.95 -5.56
N PHE A 115 10.17 -13.85 -5.53
CA PHE A 115 10.19 -15.06 -6.33
C PHE A 115 9.41 -14.84 -7.62
N ILE A 116 10.02 -15.18 -8.76
CA ILE A 116 9.33 -15.30 -10.05
C ILE A 116 8.81 -16.74 -10.16
N VAL A 117 7.50 -16.87 -10.29
CA VAL A 117 6.80 -18.15 -10.30
C VAL A 117 6.40 -18.49 -11.72
N LYS A 118 7.01 -19.53 -12.31
CA LYS A 118 6.70 -20.01 -13.66
C LYS A 118 5.36 -20.74 -13.72
N LYS A 119 4.82 -20.87 -14.93
CA LYS A 119 3.63 -21.71 -15.17
C LYS A 119 3.85 -23.13 -14.67
N ASN A 120 2.84 -23.72 -14.04
CA ASN A 120 2.87 -25.06 -13.47
C ASN A 120 3.85 -25.28 -12.29
N SER A 121 4.34 -24.23 -11.64
CA SER A 121 5.12 -24.39 -10.39
C SER A 121 4.29 -24.89 -9.22
N PHE A 122 2.98 -24.71 -9.26
CA PHE A 122 2.03 -25.22 -8.26
C PHE A 122 0.95 -26.05 -8.91
N GLU A 123 0.46 -27.05 -8.18
CA GLU A 123 -0.72 -27.79 -8.58
C GLU A 123 -1.98 -26.91 -8.44
N PRO A 124 -2.97 -27.07 -9.34
CA PRO A 124 -4.21 -26.31 -9.25
C PRO A 124 -5.02 -26.73 -8.01
N VAL A 125 -5.46 -25.73 -7.26
CA VAL A 125 -6.34 -25.93 -6.10
C VAL A 125 -7.71 -25.36 -6.42
N LYS A 126 -8.77 -26.15 -6.19
CA LYS A 126 -10.14 -25.70 -6.40
C LYS A 126 -10.48 -24.61 -5.41
N LEU A 127 -11.01 -23.49 -5.92
CA LEU A 127 -11.49 -22.40 -5.08
C LEU A 127 -12.70 -22.87 -4.24
N ASN A 128 -12.63 -22.64 -2.94
CA ASN A 128 -13.77 -22.86 -2.06
C ASN A 128 -14.83 -21.76 -2.27
N GLU A 129 -16.08 -22.09 -1.98
CA GLU A 129 -17.16 -21.11 -2.00
C GLU A 129 -16.83 -19.94 -1.06
N GLN A 130 -16.88 -18.73 -1.59
CA GLN A 130 -16.64 -17.50 -0.83
C GLN A 130 -17.97 -16.88 -0.42
N LYS A 131 -18.18 -16.74 0.88
CA LYS A 131 -19.34 -16.02 1.40
C LYS A 131 -19.13 -14.52 1.20
N LEU A 132 -20.07 -13.86 0.54
CA LEU A 132 -20.10 -12.40 0.46
C LEU A 132 -20.36 -11.84 1.87
N VAL A 133 -19.43 -11.05 2.37
CA VAL A 133 -19.62 -10.26 3.59
C VAL A 133 -20.22 -8.92 3.19
N ILE A 134 -21.49 -8.73 3.52
CA ILE A 134 -22.19 -7.45 3.28
C ILE A 134 -22.03 -6.63 4.56
N SER A 135 -21.25 -5.56 4.50
CA SER A 135 -21.19 -4.56 5.56
C SER A 135 -22.33 -3.57 5.41
N LYS A 136 -22.96 -3.19 6.51
CA LYS A 136 -23.90 -2.07 6.53
C LYS A 136 -23.09 -0.79 6.66
N ASN A 137 -23.05 -0.02 5.58
CA ASN A 137 -22.41 1.29 5.59
C ASN A 137 -23.45 2.35 5.98
N GLU A 138 -23.09 3.21 6.91
CA GLU A 138 -23.88 4.37 7.28
C GLU A 138 -23.24 5.62 6.69
N ILE A 139 -23.97 6.36 5.88
CA ILE A 139 -23.52 7.63 5.31
C ILE A 139 -24.21 8.76 6.07
N LYS A 140 -23.40 9.60 6.73
CA LYS A 140 -23.85 10.83 7.38
C LYS A 140 -23.31 12.01 6.60
N ILE A 141 -24.18 12.77 5.97
CA ILE A 141 -23.81 14.00 5.26
C ILE A 141 -24.12 15.18 6.18
N LYS A 142 -23.07 15.87 6.64
CA LYS A 142 -23.19 17.13 7.36
C LYS A 142 -22.62 18.23 6.45
N LYS A 143 -23.48 19.03 5.88
CA LYS A 143 -23.07 20.21 5.11
C LYS A 143 -22.74 21.34 6.08
N ASN A 144 -21.48 21.73 6.15
CA ASN A 144 -21.09 22.99 6.76
C ASN A 144 -21.33 24.13 5.75
N LYS A 145 -21.56 25.33 6.22
CA LYS A 145 -21.49 26.52 5.35
C LYS A 145 -20.05 26.65 4.86
N GLU A 146 -19.85 26.98 3.59
CA GLU A 146 -18.52 27.04 2.94
C GLU A 146 -17.49 27.89 3.73
N ASP A 147 -17.93 28.94 4.42
CA ASP A 147 -17.09 29.85 5.22
C ASP A 147 -16.66 29.29 6.61
N GLN A 148 -16.99 28.03 6.96
CA GLN A 148 -16.73 27.46 8.30
C GLN A 148 -15.85 26.22 8.28
N SER A 149 -15.30 25.84 7.14
CA SER A 149 -14.35 24.72 7.06
C SER A 149 -13.00 25.14 7.65
N PRO A 150 -12.39 24.34 8.56
CA PRO A 150 -11.07 24.65 9.08
C PRO A 150 -10.02 24.59 7.98
N SER A 151 -8.95 25.35 8.12
CA SER A 151 -7.77 25.16 7.28
C SER A 151 -7.15 23.78 7.54
N ARG A 152 -6.37 23.26 6.58
CA ARG A 152 -5.62 22.02 6.76
C ARG A 152 -4.77 22.06 8.02
N LEU A 153 -4.02 23.15 8.24
CA LEU A 153 -3.20 23.32 9.44
C LEU A 153 -4.02 23.24 10.72
N ALA A 154 -5.15 23.94 10.81
CA ALA A 154 -6.02 23.90 11.98
C ALA A 154 -6.59 22.50 12.24
N ALA A 155 -6.90 21.74 11.18
CA ALA A 155 -7.35 20.36 11.31
C ALA A 155 -6.22 19.45 11.85
N LEU A 156 -5.00 19.61 11.37
CA LEU A 156 -3.82 18.86 11.83
C LEU A 156 -3.46 19.20 13.28
N GLU A 157 -3.50 20.48 13.67
CA GLU A 157 -3.30 20.92 15.07
C GLU A 157 -4.32 20.28 16.00
N LEU A 158 -5.59 20.23 15.58
CA LEU A 158 -6.65 19.58 16.35
C LEU A 158 -6.41 18.08 16.50
N LEU A 159 -6.05 17.38 15.42
CA LEU A 159 -5.75 15.95 15.44
C LEU A 159 -4.54 15.66 16.34
N ASN A 160 -3.49 16.48 16.24
CA ASN A 160 -2.31 16.34 17.09
C ASN A 160 -2.62 16.56 18.57
N LYS A 161 -3.49 17.51 18.88
CA LYS A 161 -3.95 17.79 20.26
C LYS A 161 -4.82 16.66 20.84
N LEU A 162 -5.60 15.99 19.99
CA LEU A 162 -6.53 14.92 20.42
C LEU A 162 -5.86 13.55 20.48
N LYS A 163 -4.71 13.36 19.84
CA LYS A 163 -4.00 12.07 19.88
C LYS A 163 -3.49 11.77 21.28
N ASP A 164 -3.47 10.51 21.61
CA ASP A 164 -2.83 9.97 22.82
C ASP A 164 -1.68 9.01 22.45
N ASN A 165 -1.11 8.35 23.44
CA ASN A 165 -0.01 7.38 23.24
C ASN A 165 -0.45 6.12 22.46
N ASN A 166 -1.73 5.87 22.31
CA ASN A 166 -2.27 4.75 21.56
C ASN A 166 -2.61 5.13 20.12
N THR A 167 -2.64 6.42 19.81
CA THR A 167 -2.97 6.94 18.48
C THR A 167 -1.73 7.04 17.61
N VAL A 168 -1.80 6.54 16.37
CA VAL A 168 -0.80 6.72 15.32
C VAL A 168 -1.39 7.63 14.24
N LEU A 169 -0.72 8.77 13.98
CA LEU A 169 -1.06 9.64 12.87
C LEU A 169 -0.19 9.27 11.66
N ALA A 170 -0.80 8.87 10.57
CA ALA A 170 -0.10 8.55 9.33
C ALA A 170 -0.52 9.54 8.24
N ALA A 171 0.38 10.45 7.87
CA ALA A 171 0.09 11.52 6.92
C ALA A 171 0.65 11.20 5.51
N THR A 172 -0.15 11.54 4.49
CA THR A 172 0.26 11.45 3.09
C THR A 172 1.44 12.40 2.80
N THR A 173 2.13 12.13 1.69
CA THR A 173 3.22 13.00 1.21
C THR A 173 2.71 14.39 0.82
N GLY A 174 3.62 15.34 0.75
CA GLY A 174 3.33 16.72 0.38
C GLY A 174 3.14 17.64 1.60
N THR A 175 2.30 18.67 1.45
CA THR A 175 2.13 19.71 2.46
C THR A 175 1.52 19.18 3.76
N THR A 176 0.60 18.22 3.67
CA THR A 176 -0.03 17.57 4.83
C THR A 176 1.00 16.93 5.77
N GLY A 177 1.92 16.13 5.23
CA GLY A 177 2.97 15.51 6.04
C GLY A 177 3.95 16.52 6.62
N ARG A 178 4.30 17.57 5.86
CA ARG A 178 5.22 18.62 6.31
C ARG A 178 4.61 19.45 7.44
N GLU A 179 3.37 19.89 7.31
CA GLU A 179 2.67 20.65 8.34
C GLU A 179 2.52 19.82 9.63
N LEU A 180 2.17 18.54 9.52
CA LEU A 180 2.10 17.67 10.71
C LEU A 180 3.47 17.53 11.39
N TYR A 181 4.56 17.42 10.63
CA TYR A 181 5.93 17.38 11.14
C TYR A 181 6.30 18.66 11.89
N GLU A 182 5.96 19.82 11.33
CA GLU A 182 6.23 21.13 11.93
C GLU A 182 5.40 21.37 13.21
N ILE A 183 4.18 20.81 13.31
CA ILE A 183 3.37 20.89 14.53
C ILE A 183 4.05 20.10 15.66
N GLU A 184 4.42 18.85 15.41
CA GLU A 184 5.13 17.99 16.36
C GLU A 184 5.72 16.78 15.64
N ASP A 185 7.03 16.57 15.74
CA ASP A 185 7.68 15.33 15.34
C ASP A 185 7.63 14.33 16.50
N ALA A 186 6.62 13.46 16.48
CA ALA A 186 6.40 12.46 17.52
C ALA A 186 6.67 11.02 17.04
N PRO A 187 7.12 10.10 17.91
CA PRO A 187 7.42 8.72 17.55
C PRO A 187 6.24 7.93 17.00
N ASN A 188 5.02 8.36 17.27
CA ASN A 188 3.76 7.80 16.77
C ASN A 188 3.21 8.53 15.54
N ASN A 189 4.00 9.39 14.91
CA ASN A 189 3.67 9.99 13.62
C ASN A 189 4.44 9.28 12.49
N ILE A 190 3.76 9.03 11.39
CA ILE A 190 4.31 8.46 10.15
C ILE A 190 4.12 9.49 9.04
N TYR A 191 5.21 9.88 8.38
CA TYR A 191 5.20 10.83 7.28
C TYR A 191 5.61 10.15 5.99
N MET A 192 4.70 10.02 5.04
CA MET A 192 5.07 9.50 3.73
C MET A 192 5.84 10.56 2.94
N VAL A 193 6.99 10.17 2.39
CA VAL A 193 7.82 11.06 1.55
C VAL A 193 7.58 10.85 0.06
N GLY A 194 6.92 9.76 -0.32
CA GLY A 194 6.56 9.40 -1.70
C GLY A 194 5.34 8.49 -1.71
N SER A 195 5.14 7.74 -2.79
CA SER A 195 4.01 6.79 -2.92
C SER A 195 2.64 7.44 -2.71
N LEU A 196 2.41 8.56 -3.39
CA LEU A 196 1.15 9.31 -3.31
C LEU A 196 -0.05 8.38 -3.57
N GLY A 197 -1.06 8.44 -2.70
CA GLY A 197 -2.23 7.57 -2.72
C GLY A 197 -2.13 6.30 -1.86
N CYS A 198 -0.97 6.00 -1.27
CA CYS A 198 -0.75 4.74 -0.54
C CYS A 198 -1.05 4.83 0.96
N ILE A 199 -1.36 6.02 1.51
CA ILE A 199 -1.47 6.19 2.97
C ILE A 199 -2.62 5.40 3.59
N SER A 200 -3.78 5.35 2.93
CA SER A 200 -4.94 4.60 3.43
C SER A 200 -4.68 3.09 3.42
N SER A 201 -3.99 2.57 2.41
CA SER A 201 -3.59 1.17 2.32
C SER A 201 -2.53 0.80 3.36
N LEU A 202 -1.55 1.68 3.61
CA LEU A 202 -0.58 1.52 4.69
C LEU A 202 -1.28 1.50 6.06
N GLY A 203 -2.22 2.42 6.27
CA GLY A 203 -3.06 2.47 7.47
C GLY A 203 -3.84 1.19 7.72
N LEU A 204 -4.44 0.61 6.67
CA LEU A 204 -5.13 -0.67 6.76
C LEU A 204 -4.21 -1.81 7.23
N GLY A 205 -3.02 -1.92 6.63
CA GLY A 205 -2.05 -2.94 7.00
C GLY A 205 -1.57 -2.80 8.45
N LEU A 206 -1.33 -1.57 8.89
CA LEU A 206 -0.96 -1.26 10.27
C LEU A 206 -2.09 -1.59 11.25
N ALA A 207 -3.32 -1.18 10.95
CA ALA A 207 -4.50 -1.44 11.77
C ALA A 207 -4.84 -2.93 11.88
N ASP A 208 -4.54 -3.70 10.83
CA ASP A 208 -4.74 -5.15 10.87
C ASP A 208 -3.80 -5.86 11.85
N VAL A 209 -2.59 -5.35 12.01
CA VAL A 209 -1.55 -5.92 12.89
C VAL A 209 -1.60 -5.34 14.31
N LYS A 210 -1.79 -4.02 14.45
CA LYS A 210 -1.81 -3.30 15.72
C LYS A 210 -3.24 -3.06 16.20
N LYS A 211 -3.87 -4.09 16.75
CA LYS A 211 -5.25 -4.01 17.25
C LYS A 211 -5.40 -3.18 18.54
N ASP A 212 -4.30 -2.90 19.21
CA ASP A 212 -4.18 -2.08 20.42
C ASP A 212 -3.91 -0.59 20.12
N LYS A 213 -3.81 -0.21 18.85
CA LYS A 213 -3.57 1.17 18.43
C LYS A 213 -4.72 1.70 17.59
N ASP A 214 -5.02 2.98 17.74
CA ASP A 214 -5.92 3.72 16.87
C ASP A 214 -5.11 4.34 15.73
N ILE A 215 -5.41 3.97 14.50
CA ILE A 215 -4.69 4.40 13.29
C ILE A 215 -5.50 5.49 12.60
N ILE A 216 -4.94 6.67 12.45
CA ILE A 216 -5.53 7.77 11.70
C ILE A 216 -4.71 8.01 10.43
N ALA A 217 -5.25 7.59 9.29
CA ALA A 217 -4.68 7.86 7.98
C ALA A 217 -5.19 9.23 7.49
N ILE A 218 -4.28 10.18 7.29
CA ILE A 218 -4.60 11.55 6.86
C ILE A 218 -4.16 11.69 5.40
N ASP A 219 -5.13 11.92 4.52
CA ASP A 219 -4.96 11.95 3.08
C ASP A 219 -5.35 13.31 2.48
N GLY A 220 -4.96 13.55 1.24
CA GLY A 220 -5.39 14.67 0.44
C GLY A 220 -6.22 14.20 -0.77
N ASP A 221 -7.02 15.09 -1.35
CA ASP A 221 -7.85 14.82 -2.52
C ASP A 221 -7.06 14.28 -3.71
N GLY A 222 -5.97 14.94 -4.09
CA GLY A 222 -5.12 14.48 -5.18
C GLY A 222 -4.45 13.13 -4.90
N SER A 223 -4.11 12.87 -3.64
CA SER A 223 -3.56 11.59 -3.21
C SER A 223 -4.61 10.48 -3.31
N LEU A 224 -5.78 10.69 -2.75
CA LEU A 224 -6.88 9.70 -2.79
C LEU A 224 -7.28 9.34 -4.22
N LEU A 225 -7.41 10.34 -5.10
CA LEU A 225 -7.78 10.14 -6.51
C LEU A 225 -6.84 9.19 -7.25
N MET A 226 -5.56 9.14 -6.88
CA MET A 226 -4.59 8.24 -7.51
C MET A 226 -4.84 6.76 -7.18
N ARG A 227 -5.50 6.46 -6.05
CA ARG A 227 -5.73 5.09 -5.58
C ARG A 227 -7.10 4.91 -4.90
N MET A 228 -8.15 5.42 -5.51
CA MET A 228 -9.52 5.34 -4.97
C MET A 228 -10.00 3.91 -4.70
N GLY A 229 -9.45 2.90 -5.38
CA GLY A 229 -9.76 1.49 -5.12
C GLY A 229 -9.44 1.06 -3.68
N SER A 230 -8.53 1.76 -3.00
CA SER A 230 -8.22 1.53 -1.59
C SER A 230 -9.44 1.76 -0.66
N LEU A 231 -10.34 2.66 -1.02
CA LEU A 231 -11.59 2.88 -0.27
C LEU A 231 -12.46 1.63 -0.24
N ALA A 232 -12.59 0.93 -1.38
CA ALA A 232 -13.35 -0.32 -1.44
C ALA A 232 -12.69 -1.40 -0.58
N THR A 233 -11.37 -1.49 -0.62
CA THR A 233 -10.60 -2.42 0.22
C THR A 233 -10.79 -2.09 1.71
N ASN A 234 -10.66 -0.83 2.10
CA ASN A 234 -10.84 -0.39 3.48
C ASN A 234 -12.27 -0.63 3.97
N ALA A 235 -13.27 -0.35 3.13
CA ALA A 235 -14.68 -0.58 3.45
C ALA A 235 -14.99 -2.08 3.63
N TYR A 236 -14.39 -2.96 2.82
CA TYR A 236 -14.57 -4.40 2.92
C TYR A 236 -13.97 -4.97 4.21
N TYR A 237 -12.73 -4.61 4.54
CA TYR A 237 -12.06 -5.09 5.76
C TYR A 237 -12.45 -4.32 7.01
N HIS A 238 -12.94 -3.10 6.89
CA HIS A 238 -13.43 -2.16 7.92
C HIS A 238 -12.80 -2.35 9.32
N PRO A 239 -11.50 -2.15 9.47
CA PRO A 239 -10.84 -2.28 10.76
C PRO A 239 -11.42 -1.26 11.75
N LYS A 240 -11.86 -1.73 12.92
CA LYS A 240 -12.56 -0.88 13.91
C LYS A 240 -11.67 0.19 14.53
N ASN A 241 -10.36 0.00 14.42
CA ASN A 241 -9.32 0.87 14.96
C ASN A 241 -8.66 1.74 13.87
N MET A 242 -9.35 2.00 12.76
CA MET A 242 -8.83 2.87 11.71
C MET A 242 -9.83 3.96 11.35
N LEU A 243 -9.33 5.18 11.28
CA LEU A 243 -10.03 6.35 10.74
C LEU A 243 -9.25 6.86 9.51
N HIS A 244 -9.94 7.07 8.39
CA HIS A 244 -9.38 7.72 7.22
C HIS A 244 -9.97 9.12 7.11
N ILE A 245 -9.11 10.14 7.16
CA ILE A 245 -9.49 11.55 7.07
C ILE A 245 -9.00 12.08 5.74
N LEU A 246 -9.90 12.65 4.96
CA LEU A 246 -9.60 13.32 3.72
C LEU A 246 -9.64 14.85 3.92
N LEU A 247 -8.51 15.49 3.66
CA LEU A 247 -8.38 16.96 3.64
C LEU A 247 -8.43 17.41 2.17
N ASP A 248 -9.58 17.89 1.75
CA ASP A 248 -9.83 18.29 0.36
C ASP A 248 -9.74 19.82 0.22
N ASN A 249 -8.81 20.29 -0.60
CA ASN A 249 -8.66 21.69 -0.96
C ASN A 249 -8.80 21.92 -2.48
N ASN A 250 -9.21 20.89 -3.22
CA ASN A 250 -9.37 20.88 -4.68
C ASN A 250 -8.09 21.24 -5.47
N THR A 251 -6.90 21.09 -4.87
CA THR A 251 -5.65 21.46 -5.53
C THR A 251 -4.49 20.52 -5.21
N HIS A 252 -3.57 20.41 -6.18
CA HIS A 252 -2.25 19.79 -6.00
C HIS A 252 -1.25 20.81 -5.42
N ASP A 253 -1.47 21.24 -4.21
CA ASP A 253 -0.75 22.32 -3.51
C ASP A 253 0.77 22.17 -3.57
N SER A 254 1.27 20.97 -3.31
CA SER A 254 2.71 20.69 -3.22
C SER A 254 3.44 20.67 -4.56
N THR A 255 2.71 20.69 -5.69
CA THR A 255 3.28 20.55 -7.04
C THR A 255 2.91 21.70 -7.98
N GLY A 256 2.40 22.82 -7.46
CA GLY A 256 2.14 24.03 -8.24
C GLY A 256 0.71 24.54 -8.19
N GLY A 257 -0.17 23.96 -7.36
CA GLY A 257 -1.52 24.49 -7.13
C GLY A 257 -2.51 24.23 -8.28
N GLN A 258 -2.23 23.23 -9.12
CA GLN A 258 -3.18 22.83 -10.18
C GLN A 258 -4.45 22.25 -9.55
N ALA A 259 -5.61 22.57 -10.12
CA ALA A 259 -6.88 22.01 -9.67
C ALA A 259 -6.89 20.48 -9.78
N THR A 260 -7.39 19.82 -8.75
CA THR A 260 -7.71 18.39 -8.82
C THR A 260 -9.05 18.17 -9.51
N VAL A 261 -9.29 16.94 -9.96
CA VAL A 261 -10.59 16.58 -10.56
C VAL A 261 -11.67 16.26 -9.51
N SER A 262 -11.36 16.39 -8.22
CA SER A 262 -12.31 16.23 -7.11
C SER A 262 -13.37 17.34 -7.04
N HIS A 263 -13.13 18.49 -7.70
CA HIS A 263 -13.97 19.68 -7.60
C HIS A 263 -15.46 19.48 -7.95
N ASN A 264 -15.78 18.46 -8.76
CA ASN A 264 -17.14 18.17 -9.20
C ASN A 264 -17.64 16.75 -8.83
N VAL A 265 -17.03 16.12 -7.84
CA VAL A 265 -17.38 14.74 -7.43
C VAL A 265 -18.09 14.72 -6.08
#